data_58121d1ac1f73a3ec559df66532e8a2d
#
_entry.id   58121d1ac1f73a3ec559df66532e8a2d
#
_cell.length_a   1.000
_cell.length_b   1.000
_cell.length_c   1.000
_cell.angle_alpha   90.00
_cell.angle_beta   90.00
_cell.angle_gamma   90.00
#
_symmetry.space_group_name_H-M   'P 1'
#
loop_
_entity.id
_entity.type
_entity.pdbx_description
1 polymer ?
#
loop_
_entity_poly.entity_id
_entity_poly.type
_entity_poly.pdbx_seq_one_letter_code
_entity_poly.pdbx_strand_id
1 'polypeptide(L)'
;MPKRKADIEVGKRAFEELDRIFSLNKCGGIIKVAKSIGCDKKTIHGWENGVTPETIYLIRLHHLGADVIYIITGVRNNNGKLKTID
;
A
#
# COMPACT_ATOMS: atom_id res chain seq x y z
N MET A 1 16.98 14.76 6.86
CA MET A 1 17.60 13.46 7.04
C MET A 1 17.26 12.51 5.92
N PRO A 2 18.22 11.72 5.49
CA PRO A 2 17.92 10.77 4.44
C PRO A 2 17.02 9.66 4.99
N LYS A 3 16.14 9.17 4.14
CA LYS A 3 15.28 8.07 4.53
C LYS A 3 16.06 6.78 4.59
N ARG A 4 15.69 5.93 5.51
CA ARG A 4 16.24 4.59 5.55
C ARG A 4 15.65 3.79 4.39
N LYS A 5 16.40 2.77 3.98
CA LYS A 5 15.92 1.88 2.94
C LYS A 5 14.55 1.29 3.29
N ALA A 6 14.36 0.91 4.56
CA ALA A 6 13.09 0.34 5.00
C ALA A 6 11.94 1.33 4.82
N ASP A 7 12.19 2.62 5.06
CA ASP A 7 11.15 3.64 4.94
C ASP A 7 10.75 3.83 3.49
N ILE A 8 11.71 3.75 2.58
CA ILE A 8 11.43 3.88 1.15
C ILE A 8 10.57 2.72 0.68
N GLU A 9 10.81 1.54 1.21
CA GLU A 9 10.08 0.37 0.75
C GLU A 9 8.65 0.31 1.23
N VAL A 10 8.31 1.03 2.30
CA VAL A 10 6.92 1.06 2.75
C VAL A 10 6.01 1.59 1.65
N GLY A 11 6.38 2.71 1.04
CA GLY A 11 5.59 3.26 -0.06
C GLY A 11 5.51 2.32 -1.24
N LYS A 12 6.63 1.72 -1.59
CA LYS A 12 6.65 0.77 -2.72
C LYS A 12 5.77 -0.43 -2.47
N ARG A 13 5.75 -0.93 -1.24
CA ARG A 13 4.87 -2.05 -0.90
C ARG A 13 3.40 -1.64 -0.92
N ALA A 14 3.10 -0.39 -0.54
CA ALA A 14 1.73 0.10 -0.64
C ALA A 14 1.27 0.11 -2.10
N PHE A 15 2.13 0.58 -2.99
CA PHE A 15 1.82 0.58 -4.42
C PHE A 15 1.65 -0.86 -4.92
N GLU A 16 2.52 -1.75 -4.50
CA GLU A 16 2.44 -3.15 -4.89
C GLU A 16 1.12 -3.78 -4.47
N GLU A 17 0.67 -3.49 -3.25
CA GLU A 17 -0.60 -4.03 -2.76
C GLU A 17 -1.79 -3.49 -3.55
N LEU A 18 -1.75 -2.22 -3.90
CA LEU A 18 -2.81 -1.66 -4.72
C LEU A 18 -2.82 -2.29 -6.12
N ASP A 19 -1.65 -2.52 -6.68
CA ASP A 19 -1.56 -3.16 -7.98
C ASP A 19 -2.10 -4.59 -7.93
N ARG A 20 -1.83 -5.29 -6.84
CA ARG A 20 -2.33 -6.65 -6.65
C ARG A 20 -3.86 -6.68 -6.60
N ILE A 21 -4.45 -5.71 -5.91
CA ILE A 21 -5.90 -5.70 -5.71
C ILE A 21 -6.63 -5.13 -6.91
N PHE A 22 -6.10 -4.05 -7.49
CA PHE A 22 -6.84 -3.27 -8.48
C PHE A 22 -6.25 -3.30 -9.88
N SER A 23 -5.11 -3.93 -10.08
CA SER A 23 -4.46 -3.99 -11.40
C SER A 23 -4.21 -2.58 -11.93
N LEU A 24 -3.32 -1.86 -11.27
CA LEU A 24 -3.06 -0.45 -11.59
C LEU A 24 -2.57 -0.22 -13.01
N ASN A 25 -2.04 -1.27 -13.66
CA ASN A 25 -1.56 -1.14 -15.02
C ASN A 25 -2.69 -1.03 -16.04
N LYS A 26 -3.90 -1.34 -15.64
CA LYS A 26 -5.03 -1.23 -16.55
C LYS A 26 -5.45 0.22 -16.66
N CYS A 27 -6.07 0.53 -17.81
CA CYS A 27 -6.49 1.89 -18.08
C CYS A 27 -7.39 2.42 -16.97
N GLY A 28 -7.02 3.56 -16.42
CA GLY A 28 -7.80 4.20 -15.38
C GLY A 28 -7.70 3.58 -13.99
N GLY A 29 -6.86 2.56 -13.81
CA GLY A 29 -6.76 1.88 -12.52
C GLY A 29 -6.29 2.81 -11.40
N ILE A 30 -5.25 3.59 -11.66
CA ILE A 30 -4.72 4.50 -10.65
C ILE A 30 -5.75 5.57 -10.28
N ILE A 31 -6.47 6.08 -11.28
CA ILE A 31 -7.47 7.12 -11.04
C ILE A 31 -8.61 6.58 -10.18
N LYS A 32 -9.06 5.37 -10.47
CA LYS A 32 -10.11 4.73 -9.67
C LYS A 32 -9.69 4.56 -8.23
N VAL A 33 -8.48 4.07 -8.02
CA VAL A 33 -7.97 3.83 -6.68
C VAL A 33 -7.80 5.16 -5.95
N ALA A 34 -7.28 6.17 -6.62
CA ALA A 34 -7.10 7.47 -5.99
C ALA A 34 -8.44 8.01 -5.50
N LYS A 35 -9.50 7.88 -6.30
CA LYS A 35 -10.83 8.29 -5.87
C LYS A 35 -11.31 7.48 -4.68
N SER A 36 -11.08 6.18 -4.68
CA SER A 36 -11.52 5.31 -3.59
C SER A 36 -10.83 5.65 -2.28
N ILE A 37 -9.57 6.05 -2.36
CA ILE A 37 -8.79 6.39 -1.17
C ILE A 37 -9.00 7.85 -0.76
N GLY A 38 -9.40 8.68 -1.71
CA GLY A 38 -9.58 10.10 -1.43
C GLY A 38 -8.28 10.89 -1.58
N CYS A 39 -7.46 10.54 -2.56
CA CYS A 39 -6.21 11.24 -2.82
C CYS A 39 -6.03 11.46 -4.31
N ASP A 40 -4.95 12.16 -4.67
CA ASP A 40 -4.59 12.36 -6.06
C ASP A 40 -3.77 11.20 -6.58
N LYS A 41 -3.77 11.01 -7.89
CA LYS A 41 -2.89 10.02 -8.50
C LYS A 41 -1.42 10.31 -8.20
N LYS A 42 -1.07 11.59 -8.01
CA LYS A 42 0.30 11.96 -7.66
C LYS A 42 0.74 11.34 -6.33
N THR A 43 -0.18 11.24 -5.40
CA THR A 43 0.09 10.63 -4.11
C THR A 43 0.48 9.17 -4.29
N ILE A 44 -0.27 8.46 -5.13
CA ILE A 44 0.01 7.04 -5.39
C ILE A 44 1.33 6.87 -6.12
N HIS A 45 1.61 7.71 -7.10
CA HIS A 45 2.91 7.67 -7.78
C HIS A 45 4.05 8.02 -6.83
N GLY A 46 3.79 8.88 -5.84
CA GLY A 46 4.78 9.16 -4.82
C GLY A 46 5.15 7.91 -4.04
N TRP A 47 4.17 7.08 -3.70
CA TRP A 47 4.44 5.82 -3.00
C TRP A 47 5.32 4.90 -3.86
N GLU A 48 5.02 4.83 -5.15
CA GLU A 48 5.82 4.05 -6.08
C GLU A 48 7.28 4.51 -6.06
N ASN A 49 7.50 5.81 -5.86
CA ASN A 49 8.82 6.38 -5.85
C ASN A 49 9.45 6.43 -4.44
N GLY A 50 8.83 5.80 -3.48
CA GLY A 50 9.42 5.68 -2.14
C GLY A 50 8.89 6.64 -1.09
N VAL A 51 7.88 7.45 -1.42
CA VAL A 51 7.25 8.31 -0.41
C VAL A 51 6.41 7.43 0.52
N THR A 52 6.56 7.63 1.81
CA THR A 52 5.82 6.82 2.80
C THR A 52 4.37 7.29 2.88
N PRO A 53 3.40 6.37 2.78
CA PRO A 53 2.00 6.76 2.92
C PRO A 53 1.70 7.29 4.31
N GLU A 54 0.82 8.28 4.40
CA GLU A 54 0.37 8.77 5.69
C GLU A 54 -0.57 7.77 6.32
N THR A 55 -0.64 7.83 7.64
CA THR A 55 -1.44 6.86 8.40
C THR A 55 -2.88 6.78 7.92
N ILE A 56 -3.49 7.92 7.60
CA ILE A 56 -4.88 7.91 7.14
C ILE A 56 -5.05 7.08 5.88
N TYR A 57 -4.06 7.11 4.99
CA TYR A 57 -4.13 6.30 3.78
C TYR A 57 -3.92 4.83 4.06
N LEU A 58 -3.07 4.50 5.02
CA LEU A 58 -2.89 3.10 5.43
C LEU A 58 -4.19 2.53 5.98
N ILE A 59 -4.92 3.32 6.74
CA ILE A 59 -6.22 2.89 7.26
C ILE A 59 -7.18 2.60 6.12
N ARG A 60 -7.22 3.49 5.14
CA ARG A 60 -8.10 3.32 3.99
C ARG A 60 -7.70 2.12 3.13
N LEU A 61 -6.40 1.89 2.99
CA LEU A 61 -5.91 0.71 2.28
C LEU A 61 -6.35 -0.57 2.99
N HIS A 62 -6.30 -0.56 4.31
CA HIS A 62 -6.77 -1.72 5.08
C HIS A 62 -8.23 -2.02 4.76
N HIS A 63 -9.07 -0.99 4.70
CA HIS A 63 -10.48 -1.17 4.40
C HIS A 63 -10.72 -1.68 2.98
N LEU A 64 -9.78 -1.46 2.08
CA LEU A 64 -9.86 -1.96 0.72
C LEU A 64 -9.33 -3.39 0.58
N GLY A 65 -8.85 -3.97 1.66
CA GLY A 65 -8.34 -5.34 1.64
C GLY A 65 -6.83 -5.46 1.46
N ALA A 66 -6.10 -4.35 1.56
CA ALA A 66 -4.64 -4.40 1.45
C ALA A 66 -4.03 -4.99 2.71
N ASP A 67 -2.92 -5.70 2.53
CA ASP A 67 -2.18 -6.28 3.65
C ASP A 67 -1.27 -5.21 4.26
N VAL A 68 -1.82 -4.45 5.19
CA VAL A 68 -1.12 -3.31 5.79
C VAL A 68 0.09 -3.77 6.61
N ILE A 69 0.00 -4.93 7.24
CA ILE A 69 1.14 -5.48 7.97
C ILE A 69 2.31 -5.69 7.02
N TYR A 70 2.04 -6.28 5.85
CA TYR A 70 3.07 -6.44 4.85
C TYR A 70 3.61 -5.09 4.38
N ILE A 71 2.73 -4.12 4.17
CA ILE A 71 3.15 -2.79 3.72
C ILE A 71 4.15 -2.19 4.71
N ILE A 72 3.85 -2.30 5.98
CA ILE A 72 4.68 -1.67 7.02
C ILE A 72 5.94 -2.48 7.30
N THR A 73 5.82 -3.79 7.39
CA THR A 73 6.92 -4.62 7.87
C THR A 73 7.69 -5.35 6.77
N GLY A 74 7.08 -5.50 5.61
CA GLY A 74 7.68 -6.29 4.54
C GLY A 74 7.48 -7.79 4.71
N VAL A 75 6.75 -8.21 5.72
CA VAL A 75 6.52 -9.62 6.00
C VAL A 75 5.04 -9.93 5.82
N ARG A 76 4.73 -10.85 4.90
CA ARG A 76 3.35 -11.26 4.70
C ARG A 76 2.93 -12.21 5.81
N ASN A 77 1.73 -11.96 6.30
CA ASN A 77 1.16 -12.83 7.28
C ASN A 77 0.40 -13.90 6.53
N ASN A 78 1.11 -14.96 6.26
CA ASN A 78 0.54 -15.94 5.55
C ASN A 78 -0.46 -16.66 6.17
N ASN A 79 -0.96 -16.54 6.50
CA ASN A 79 -1.69 -17.28 6.93
C ASN A 79 -2.33 -17.26 7.81
N GLY A 80 -2.41 -16.56 7.69
CA GLY A 80 -3.19 -16.51 8.55
C GLY A 80 -3.27 -17.62 9.30
N LYS A 81 -2.70 -18.21 9.09
CA LYS A 81 -2.69 -19.14 9.74
C LYS A 81 -2.32 -18.86 10.92
N LEU A 82 -2.04 -18.15 11.07
CA LEU A 82 -1.69 -17.81 12.09
C LEU A 82 -2.57 -17.47 13.00
N LYS A 83 -3.12 -17.38 12.73
CA LYS A 83 -3.76 -17.11 13.45
C LYS A 83 -4.16 -17.62 14.21
N THR A 84 -4.05 -18.05 14.22
CA THR A 84 -4.33 -18.53 14.84
C THR A 84 -3.95 -18.75 15.65
N ILE A 85 -3.76 -18.67 16.05
CA ILE A 85 -3.52 -18.82 16.73
C ILE A 85 -3.82 -19.02 17.35
N ASP A 86 -3.89 -19.14 17.39
CA ASP A 86 -4.20 -19.46 17.82
C ASP A 86 -4.22 -19.79 18.03
#